data_ca7d12057eb114a331f54cb06b43ae1d
#
_entry.id   ca7d12057eb114a331f54cb06b43ae1d
#
_cell.length_a   1.000
_cell.length_b   1.000
_cell.length_c   1.000
_cell.angle_alpha   90.00
_cell.angle_beta   90.00
_cell.angle_gamma   90.00
#
_symmetry.space_group_name_H-M   'P 1'
#
loop_
_entity.id
_entity.type
_entity.pdbx_description
1 polymer ?
#
loop_
_entity_poly.entity_id
_entity_poly.type
_entity_poly.pdbx_seq_one_letter_code
_entity_poly.pdbx_strand_id
1 'polypeptide(L)'
;MPAKATGINGAPSNGFSLLPVRRNRRVVLIKVYYIDWIGSAHNYVTLHVGKQSHVLRGTLDAIALRLPSDKFVRISRFNLVQVDRIREYELLDSGDCRVTLHTGTKLMLSRRYRTNLRRRGLL
;
A
#
# COMPACT_ATOMS: atom_id res chain seq x y z
N MET A 1 23.04 13.81 2.99
CA MET A 1 22.24 14.05 3.07
C MET A 1 21.60 13.61 3.10
N PRO A 2 21.90 13.47 2.81
CA PRO A 2 21.14 13.43 2.83
C PRO A 2 20.75 13.05 2.56
N ALA A 3 21.31 13.12 1.91
CA ALA A 3 20.58 13.18 1.75
C ALA A 3 20.39 12.96 1.55
N LYS A 4 20.74 13.04 1.20
CA LYS A 4 20.26 13.19 1.09
C LYS A 4 19.87 12.95 0.75
N ALA A 5 20.51 12.79 0.32
CA ALA A 5 19.84 12.84 0.02
C ALA A 5 19.67 12.60 -0.32
N THR A 6 20.13 12.48 -0.64
CA THR A 6 19.56 12.53 -0.93
C THR A 6 19.23 12.31 -1.20
N GLY A 7 19.67 12.28 -1.51
CA GLY A 7 19.00 12.37 -1.87
C GLY A 7 18.89 11.96 -2.21
N ILE A 8 19.42 11.83 -2.37
CA ILE A 8 19.08 11.71 -2.65
C ILE A 8 18.85 11.28 -2.78
N ASN A 9 19.31 10.95 -3.01
CA ASN A 9 18.73 10.69 -3.12
C ASN A 9 18.19 10.22 -3.21
N GLY A 10 18.40 9.93 -3.60
CA GLY A 10 17.81 9.61 -3.70
C GLY A 10 17.18 9.05 -3.91
N ALA A 11 17.06 8.78 -3.93
CA ALA A 11 16.23 8.50 -4.17
C ALA A 11 15.64 8.44 -4.87
N PRO A 12 15.66 8.36 -5.34
CA PRO A 12 14.62 8.53 -6.12
C PRO A 12 13.59 7.84 -6.20
N SER A 13 13.35 7.50 -5.68
CA SER A 13 12.17 6.75 -5.79
C SER A 13 11.01 7.61 -6.11
N ASN A 14 9.97 7.03 -6.61
CA ASN A 14 8.78 7.74 -7.04
C ASN A 14 7.85 8.08 -5.91
N GLY A 15 8.20 7.76 -4.71
CA GLY A 15 7.34 8.00 -3.57
C GLY A 15 8.00 8.85 -2.53
N PHE A 16 7.24 9.21 -1.54
CA PHE A 16 7.73 9.97 -0.40
C PHE A 16 7.99 9.00 0.75
N SER A 17 9.01 9.28 1.55
CA SER A 17 9.31 8.45 2.71
C SER A 17 8.32 8.68 3.85
N LEU A 18 7.69 9.84 3.88
CA LEU A 18 6.71 10.20 4.90
C LEU A 18 5.43 10.65 4.23
N LEU A 19 4.30 10.30 4.84
CA LEU A 19 2.99 10.70 4.36
C LEU A 19 2.31 11.48 5.46
N PRO A 20 1.99 12.78 5.23
CA PRO A 20 1.31 13.56 6.26
C PRO A 20 -0.18 13.22 6.33
N VAL A 21 -0.64 13.00 7.55
CA VAL A 21 -2.05 12.69 7.83
C VAL A 21 -2.56 13.74 8.82
N ARG A 22 -3.56 14.50 8.40
CA ARG A 22 -4.11 15.53 9.25
C ARG A 22 -5.09 14.93 10.26
N ARG A 23 -4.92 15.33 11.52
CA ARG A 23 -5.84 14.96 12.60
C ARG A 23 -6.10 16.22 13.43
N ASN A 24 -7.24 16.85 13.18
CA ASN A 24 -7.57 18.11 13.83
C ASN A 24 -6.45 19.14 13.57
N ARG A 25 -5.79 19.60 14.60
CA ARG A 25 -4.71 20.58 14.48
C ARG A 25 -3.33 19.94 14.37
N ARG A 26 -3.29 18.62 14.40
CA ARG A 26 -2.03 17.88 14.29
C ARG A 26 -1.88 17.32 12.90
N VAL A 27 -0.64 17.20 12.49
CA VAL A 27 -0.29 16.47 11.29
C VAL A 27 0.65 15.35 11.73
N VAL A 28 0.18 14.13 11.56
CA VAL A 28 0.97 12.94 11.90
C VAL A 28 1.74 12.54 10.65
N LEU A 29 3.05 12.36 10.78
CA LEU A 29 3.87 11.93 9.64
C LEU A 29 4.04 10.42 9.71
N ILE A 30 3.39 9.74 8.78
CA ILE A 30 3.42 8.27 8.72
C ILE A 30 4.58 7.85 7.85
N LYS A 31 5.44 6.98 8.37
CA LYS A 31 6.51 6.40 7.57
C LYS A 31 5.90 5.41 6.60
N VAL A 32 6.08 5.68 5.32
CA VAL A 32 5.50 4.86 4.26
C VAL A 32 5.94 3.40 4.38
N TYR A 33 7.16 3.17 4.79
CA TYR A 33 7.69 1.83 4.96
C TYR A 33 6.86 0.97 5.91
N TYR A 34 6.20 1.57 6.88
CA TYR A 34 5.42 0.83 7.87
C TYR A 34 3.96 0.62 7.48
N ILE A 35 3.55 1.12 6.33
CA ILE A 35 2.18 0.90 5.86
C ILE A 35 2.09 -0.51 5.30
N ASP A 36 1.27 -1.35 5.92
CA ASP A 36 1.09 -2.72 5.47
C ASP A 36 0.17 -2.79 4.26
N TRP A 37 -0.95 -2.11 4.33
CA TRP A 37 -1.90 -2.06 3.24
C TRP A 37 -2.83 -0.87 3.42
N ILE A 38 -3.54 -0.53 2.35
CA ILE A 38 -4.45 0.61 2.34
C ILE A 38 -5.77 0.14 1.74
N GLY A 39 -6.85 0.40 2.46
CA GLY A 39 -8.19 0.10 1.99
C GLY A 39 -8.93 1.37 1.64
N SER A 40 -9.94 1.27 0.79
CA SER A 40 -10.79 2.41 0.47
C SER A 40 -12.26 2.09 0.71
N ALA A 41 -13.00 3.10 1.13
CA ALA A 41 -14.45 3.03 1.28
C ALA A 41 -14.98 4.43 1.04
N HIS A 42 -15.84 4.56 0.04
CA HIS A 42 -16.40 5.86 -0.34
C HIS A 42 -15.27 6.84 -0.69
N ASN A 43 -15.22 7.99 -0.05
CA ASN A 43 -14.23 9.03 -0.33
C ASN A 43 -13.08 9.02 0.67
N TYR A 44 -12.86 7.88 1.34
CA TYR A 44 -11.83 7.76 2.36
C TYR A 44 -10.94 6.57 2.08
N VAL A 45 -9.68 6.71 2.46
CA VAL A 45 -8.74 5.60 2.48
C VAL A 45 -8.24 5.41 3.90
N THR A 46 -7.96 4.17 4.25
CA THR A 46 -7.43 3.83 5.57
C THR A 46 -6.06 3.22 5.41
N LEU A 47 -5.07 3.85 6.03
CA LEU A 47 -3.71 3.33 6.08
C LEU A 47 -3.60 2.39 7.27
N HIS A 48 -3.23 1.14 7.02
CA HIS A 48 -3.06 0.16 8.08
C HIS A 48 -1.58 0.00 8.39
N VAL A 49 -1.18 0.36 9.61
CA VAL A 49 0.20 0.38 10.06
C VAL A 49 0.28 -0.46 11.33
N GLY A 50 0.63 -1.74 11.20
CA GLY A 50 0.61 -2.65 12.32
C GLY A 50 -0.80 -2.76 12.89
N LYS A 51 -0.95 -2.43 14.17
CA LYS A 51 -2.25 -2.46 14.83
C LYS A 51 -2.99 -1.13 14.76
N GLN A 52 -2.36 -0.13 14.17
CA GLN A 52 -2.96 1.20 14.05
C GLN A 52 -3.55 1.41 12.68
N SER A 53 -4.50 2.30 12.59
CA SER A 53 -5.05 2.71 11.30
C SER A 53 -5.24 4.22 11.29
N HIS A 54 -5.09 4.80 10.10
CA HIS A 54 -5.21 6.23 9.91
C HIS A 54 -6.11 6.48 8.71
N VAL A 55 -7.15 7.28 8.91
CA VAL A 55 -8.14 7.56 7.88
C VAL A 55 -7.82 8.89 7.21
N LEU A 56 -7.81 8.89 5.88
CA LEU A 56 -7.61 10.08 5.06
C LEU A 56 -8.76 10.24 4.10
N ARG A 57 -9.13 11.47 3.83
CA ARG A 57 -10.05 11.73 2.75
C ARG A 57 -9.31 11.63 1.41
N GLY A 58 -9.90 10.92 0.46
CA GLY A 58 -9.31 10.78 -0.85
C GLY A 58 -9.57 9.41 -1.45
N THR A 59 -8.91 9.14 -2.57
CA THR A 59 -9.07 7.90 -3.32
C THR A 59 -7.79 7.09 -3.31
N LEU A 60 -7.92 5.78 -3.61
CA LEU A 60 -6.73 4.94 -3.76
C LEU A 60 -5.85 5.40 -4.90
N ASP A 61 -6.45 5.87 -6.00
CA ASP A 61 -5.66 6.36 -7.13
C ASP A 61 -4.80 7.55 -6.73
N ALA A 62 -5.39 8.47 -5.97
CA ALA A 62 -4.65 9.66 -5.53
C ALA A 62 -3.53 9.30 -4.57
N ILE A 63 -3.81 8.42 -3.60
CA ILE A 63 -2.77 8.03 -2.64
C ILE A 63 -1.67 7.22 -3.30
N ALA A 64 -2.01 6.40 -4.28
CA ALA A 64 -1.04 5.58 -4.99
C ALA A 64 0.04 6.44 -5.66
N LEU A 65 -0.31 7.63 -6.12
CA LEU A 65 0.65 8.53 -6.75
C LEU A 65 1.68 9.07 -5.76
N ARG A 66 1.39 8.96 -4.48
CA ARG A 66 2.27 9.45 -3.41
C ARG A 66 3.09 8.35 -2.78
N LEU A 67 3.01 7.14 -3.31
CA LEU A 67 3.70 5.97 -2.77
C LEU A 67 4.71 5.45 -3.78
N PRO A 68 5.79 4.81 -3.30
CA PRO A 68 6.75 4.19 -4.23
C PRO A 68 6.07 3.07 -5.02
N SER A 69 6.06 3.21 -6.33
CA SER A 69 5.37 2.26 -7.20
C SER A 69 6.00 0.86 -7.19
N ASP A 70 7.27 0.76 -6.81
CA ASP A 70 7.94 -0.52 -6.70
C ASP A 70 7.63 -1.24 -5.39
N LYS A 71 7.03 -0.55 -4.42
CA LYS A 71 6.74 -1.10 -3.10
C LYS A 71 5.27 -1.45 -2.89
N PHE A 72 4.38 -0.75 -3.58
CA PHE A 72 2.95 -0.93 -3.39
C PHE A 72 2.31 -1.44 -4.67
N VAL A 73 1.37 -2.36 -4.51
CA VAL A 73 0.68 -2.97 -5.63
C VAL A 73 -0.82 -2.95 -5.39
N ARG A 74 -1.57 -2.64 -6.45
CA ARG A 74 -3.02 -2.68 -6.42
C ARG A 74 -3.45 -4.14 -6.57
N ILE A 75 -4.29 -4.64 -5.65
CA ILE A 75 -4.76 -6.03 -5.71
C ILE A 75 -6.28 -6.11 -5.92
N SER A 76 -6.98 -5.00 -5.72
CA SER A 76 -8.40 -4.92 -6.03
C SER A 76 -8.75 -3.46 -6.20
N ARG A 77 -9.99 -3.20 -6.58
CA ARG A 77 -10.44 -1.82 -6.70
C ARG A 77 -10.45 -1.11 -5.34
N PHE A 78 -10.38 -1.86 -4.25
CA PHE A 78 -10.48 -1.31 -2.90
C PHE A 78 -9.18 -1.38 -2.10
N ASN A 79 -8.15 -2.06 -2.60
CA ASN A 79 -6.97 -2.32 -1.79
C ASN A 79 -5.65 -2.11 -2.52
N LEU A 80 -4.72 -1.47 -1.82
CA LEU A 80 -3.29 -1.41 -2.16
C LEU A 80 -2.54 -2.13 -1.06
N VAL A 81 -1.48 -2.85 -1.41
CA VAL A 81 -0.71 -3.63 -0.45
C VAL A 81 0.77 -3.34 -0.63
N GLN A 82 1.50 -3.22 0.46
CA GLN A 82 2.95 -3.20 0.36
C GLN A 82 3.41 -4.62 0.03
N VAL A 83 4.14 -4.78 -1.07
CA VAL A 83 4.52 -6.09 -1.59
C VAL A 83 5.28 -6.91 -0.56
N ASP A 84 6.18 -6.28 0.18
CA ASP A 84 7.00 -6.98 1.17
C ASP A 84 6.20 -7.54 2.33
N ARG A 85 4.95 -7.14 2.48
CA ARG A 85 4.09 -7.62 3.56
C ARG A 85 3.32 -8.87 3.18
N ILE A 86 3.34 -9.26 1.91
CA ILE A 86 2.64 -10.46 1.45
C ILE A 86 3.44 -11.68 1.89
N ARG A 87 2.79 -12.54 2.68
CA ARG A 87 3.40 -13.79 3.13
C ARG A 87 3.10 -14.93 2.17
N GLU A 88 1.86 -15.01 1.71
CA GLU A 88 1.41 -16.09 0.85
C GLU A 88 0.13 -15.73 0.14
N TYR A 89 -0.23 -16.49 -0.87
CA TYR A 89 -1.56 -16.38 -1.46
C TYR A 89 -2.07 -17.78 -1.81
N GLU A 90 -3.38 -17.87 -1.91
CA GLU A 90 -4.07 -19.11 -2.20
C GLU A 90 -5.01 -18.89 -3.37
N LEU A 91 -4.97 -19.80 -4.35
CA LEU A 91 -5.88 -19.76 -5.49
C LEU A 91 -7.20 -20.38 -5.07
N LEU A 92 -8.29 -19.66 -5.29
CA LEU A 92 -9.62 -20.12 -4.93
C LEU A 92 -10.34 -20.67 -6.16
N ASP A 93 -11.36 -21.49 -5.91
CA ASP A 93 -12.16 -22.09 -6.98
C ASP A 93 -12.85 -21.04 -7.85
N SER A 94 -13.14 -19.89 -7.29
CA SER A 94 -13.76 -18.78 -8.03
C SER A 94 -12.83 -18.16 -9.06
N GLY A 95 -11.53 -18.46 -8.97
CA GLY A 95 -10.52 -17.82 -9.81
C GLY A 95 -9.87 -16.60 -9.19
N ASP A 96 -10.37 -16.17 -8.04
CA ASP A 96 -9.72 -15.13 -7.26
C ASP A 96 -8.60 -15.72 -6.42
N CYS A 97 -7.77 -14.86 -5.83
CA CYS A 97 -6.73 -15.28 -4.92
C CYS A 97 -6.95 -14.63 -3.57
N ARG A 98 -6.70 -15.40 -2.52
CA ARG A 98 -6.67 -14.86 -1.16
C ARG A 98 -5.23 -14.59 -0.79
N VAL A 99 -4.93 -13.33 -0.51
CA VAL A 99 -3.60 -12.91 -0.11
C VAL A 99 -3.56 -12.79 1.41
N THR A 100 -2.55 -13.39 2.03
CA THR A 100 -2.37 -13.28 3.48
C THR A 100 -1.09 -12.51 3.75
N LEU A 101 -1.21 -11.47 4.57
CA LEU A 101 -0.07 -10.65 4.94
C LEU A 101 0.62 -11.22 6.18
N HIS A 102 1.84 -10.77 6.45
CA HIS A 102 2.57 -11.20 7.65
C HIS A 102 1.83 -10.85 8.93
N THR A 103 0.98 -9.84 8.91
CA THR A 103 0.14 -9.49 10.05
C THR A 103 -1.02 -10.46 10.28
N GLY A 104 -1.24 -11.37 9.33
CA GLY A 104 -2.39 -12.27 9.37
C GLY A 104 -3.61 -11.74 8.63
N THR A 105 -3.56 -10.51 8.16
CA THR A 105 -4.66 -9.91 7.42
C THR A 105 -4.86 -10.64 6.10
N LYS A 106 -6.11 -10.94 5.76
CA LYS A 106 -6.45 -11.62 4.51
C LYS A 106 -7.20 -10.65 3.60
N LEU A 107 -6.72 -10.55 2.37
CA LEU A 107 -7.28 -9.65 1.37
C LEU A 107 -7.49 -10.42 0.07
N MET A 108 -8.37 -9.93 -0.77
CA MET A 108 -8.64 -10.57 -2.05
C MET A 108 -7.87 -9.88 -3.16
N LEU A 109 -7.17 -10.68 -3.95
CA LEU A 109 -6.58 -10.23 -5.21
C LEU A 109 -7.60 -10.61 -6.30
N SER A 110 -8.26 -9.62 -6.88
CA SER A 110 -9.23 -9.91 -7.93
C SER A 110 -8.51 -10.22 -9.25
N ARG A 111 -9.19 -11.01 -10.09
CA ARG A 111 -8.61 -11.45 -11.35
C ARG A 111 -8.07 -10.31 -12.20
N ARG A 112 -8.78 -9.19 -12.20
CA ARG A 112 -8.40 -8.02 -12.98
C ARG A 112 -7.00 -7.52 -12.62
N TYR A 113 -6.57 -7.71 -11.36
CA TYR A 113 -5.33 -7.15 -10.85
C TYR A 113 -4.20 -8.17 -10.74
N ARG A 114 -4.41 -9.39 -11.23
CA ARG A 114 -3.37 -10.42 -11.20
C ARG A 114 -2.13 -10.00 -11.96
N THR A 115 -2.31 -9.27 -13.04
CA THR A 115 -1.20 -8.78 -13.85
C THR A 115 -0.19 -7.99 -13.01
N ASN A 116 -0.66 -7.28 -11.98
CA ASN A 116 0.20 -6.49 -11.13
C ASN A 116 1.21 -7.35 -10.37
N LEU A 117 0.78 -8.53 -9.89
CA LEU A 117 1.71 -9.46 -9.24
C LEU A 117 2.52 -10.24 -10.27
N ARG A 118 1.92 -10.54 -11.40
CA ARG A 118 2.63 -11.28 -12.46
C ARG A 118 3.82 -10.50 -12.98
N ARG A 119 3.68 -9.20 -13.12
CA ARG A 119 4.77 -8.33 -13.57
C ARG A 119 5.95 -8.32 -12.60
N ARG A 120 5.70 -8.68 -11.36
CA ARG A 120 6.72 -8.71 -10.31
C ARG A 120 7.28 -10.11 -10.12
N GLY A 121 6.86 -11.07 -10.94
CA GLY A 121 7.30 -12.44 -10.81
C GLY A 121 6.72 -13.17 -9.62
N LEU A 122 5.62 -12.66 -9.05
CA LEU A 122 5.01 -13.23 -7.85
C LEU A 122 3.81 -14.11 -8.17
N LEU A 123 3.38 -14.13 -9.41
CA LEU A 123 2.22 -14.92 -9.81
C LEU A 123 2.45 -15.55 -11.18
#